data_2415971654623114968bed69900490d8
#
_entry.id   2415971654623114968bed69900490d8
#
_cell.length_a   1.000
_cell.length_b   1.000
_cell.length_c   1.000
_cell.angle_alpha   90.00
_cell.angle_beta   90.00
_cell.angle_gamma   90.00
#
_symmetry.space_group_name_H-M   'P 1'
#
loop_
_entity.id
_entity.type
_entity.pdbx_description
1 polymer ?
#
loop_
_entity_poly.entity_id
_entity_poly.type
_entity_poly.pdbx_seq_one_letter_code
_entity_poly.pdbx_strand_id
1 'polypeptide(L)'
;MNILEGFVPRVEIYSIDEAFLDLDSLKKNYNLYDFGCHIRSIVKQWTGIPVRIGIAPNKTLSKIAINEIKRRNTPTSVIHLLNKKQIEIALQHTPVSKVWGVGRRLNEHLNNAGISTALDLAKVSPQNIRKRFSVVLERTVRELRGERCLDIEDNISSKKQIVVSLSLIHI
;
A
#
# COMPACT_ATOMS: atom_id res chain seq x y z
N MET A 1 6.49 -11.02 12.72
CA MET A 1 7.18 -10.91 11.41
C MET A 1 7.61 -12.29 10.89
N ASN A 2 8.30 -13.13 11.63
CA ASN A 2 8.72 -14.48 11.20
C ASN A 2 7.61 -15.35 10.58
N ILE A 3 6.34 -15.13 10.98
CA ILE A 3 5.17 -15.82 10.38
C ILE A 3 5.03 -15.44 8.89
N LEU A 4 5.29 -14.20 8.51
CA LEU A 4 5.10 -13.72 7.14
C LEU A 4 6.17 -14.28 6.18
N GLU A 5 7.37 -14.51 6.67
CA GLU A 5 8.48 -15.12 5.92
C GLU A 5 8.19 -16.58 5.50
N GLY A 6 7.28 -17.26 6.21
CA GLY A 6 6.80 -18.59 5.85
C GLY A 6 5.85 -18.62 4.64
N PHE A 7 5.28 -17.48 4.22
CA PHE A 7 4.32 -17.42 3.11
C PHE A 7 4.95 -17.06 1.78
N VAL A 8 6.00 -16.22 1.80
CA VAL A 8 6.63 -15.66 0.60
C VAL A 8 8.15 -15.52 0.79
N PRO A 9 8.93 -15.64 -0.30
CA PRO A 9 10.39 -15.56 -0.20
C PRO A 9 10.91 -14.14 0.11
N ARG A 10 10.12 -13.10 -0.17
CA ARG A 10 10.55 -11.69 0.03
C ARG A 10 9.52 -10.94 0.86
N VAL A 11 9.98 -10.47 2.03
CA VAL A 11 9.19 -9.67 2.97
C VAL A 11 10.00 -8.41 3.32
N GLU A 12 9.44 -7.24 3.09
CA GLU A 12 9.98 -5.98 3.58
C GLU A 12 9.23 -5.56 4.85
N ILE A 13 9.93 -5.48 5.95
CA ILE A 13 9.41 -4.90 7.19
C ILE A 13 9.52 -3.38 7.06
N TYR A 14 8.40 -2.73 6.74
CA TYR A 14 8.36 -1.28 6.57
C TYR A 14 8.33 -0.53 7.90
N SER A 15 7.53 -1.03 8.84
CA SER A 15 7.40 -0.45 10.19
C SER A 15 7.03 -1.55 11.20
N ILE A 16 6.80 -1.19 12.48
CA ILE A 16 6.37 -2.14 13.52
C ILE A 16 5.04 -2.83 13.19
N ASP A 17 4.16 -2.14 12.45
CA ASP A 17 2.79 -2.54 12.15
C ASP A 17 2.51 -2.76 10.66
N GLU A 18 3.52 -2.59 9.79
CA GLU A 18 3.35 -2.72 8.36
C GLU A 18 4.50 -3.50 7.71
N ALA A 19 4.13 -4.45 6.83
CA ALA A 19 5.06 -5.17 5.99
C ALA A 19 4.54 -5.25 4.55
N PHE A 20 5.45 -5.31 3.57
CA PHE A 20 5.14 -5.61 2.18
C PHE A 20 5.62 -7.03 1.85
N LEU A 21 4.77 -7.78 1.16
CA LEU A 21 5.04 -9.14 0.71
C LEU A 21 5.06 -9.18 -0.82
N ASP A 22 6.07 -9.84 -1.39
CA ASP A 22 6.13 -10.06 -2.83
C ASP A 22 5.31 -11.31 -3.21
N LEU A 23 4.21 -11.08 -3.95
CA LEU A 23 3.34 -12.15 -4.42
C LEU A 23 3.55 -12.51 -5.90
N ASP A 24 4.56 -11.94 -6.56
CA ASP A 24 4.75 -12.13 -8.00
C ASP A 24 4.93 -13.59 -8.42
N SER A 25 5.63 -14.38 -7.61
CA SER A 25 5.81 -15.82 -7.84
C SER A 25 4.52 -16.64 -7.67
N LEU A 26 3.57 -16.15 -6.89
CA LEU A 26 2.36 -16.86 -6.50
C LEU A 26 1.17 -16.57 -7.44
N LYS A 27 1.17 -15.46 -8.16
CA LYS A 27 0.04 -14.99 -8.97
C LYS A 27 -0.43 -15.96 -10.05
N LYS A 28 0.44 -16.88 -10.51
CA LYS A 28 0.09 -17.88 -11.53
C LYS A 28 -0.64 -19.10 -10.95
N ASN A 29 -0.37 -19.43 -9.69
CA ASN A 29 -0.78 -20.69 -9.08
C ASN A 29 -1.87 -20.52 -8.01
N TYR A 30 -2.11 -19.28 -7.54
CA TYR A 30 -3.02 -19.01 -6.44
C TYR A 30 -3.99 -17.87 -6.79
N ASN A 31 -5.22 -17.98 -6.28
CA ASN A 31 -6.10 -16.83 -6.16
C ASN A 31 -5.55 -15.93 -5.06
N LEU A 32 -5.07 -14.74 -5.43
CA LEU A 32 -4.41 -13.82 -4.50
C LEU A 32 -5.34 -13.32 -3.39
N TYR A 33 -6.64 -13.21 -3.65
CA TYR A 33 -7.62 -12.83 -2.62
C TYR A 33 -7.75 -13.92 -1.55
N ASP A 34 -7.93 -15.17 -1.96
CA ASP A 34 -8.03 -16.31 -1.05
C ASP A 34 -6.73 -16.51 -0.26
N PHE A 35 -5.59 -16.30 -0.92
CA PHE A 35 -4.28 -16.33 -0.27
C PHE A 35 -4.15 -15.22 0.78
N GLY A 36 -4.61 -14.00 0.50
CA GLY A 36 -4.68 -12.91 1.49
C GLY A 36 -5.57 -13.27 2.69
N CYS A 37 -6.74 -13.87 2.44
CA CYS A 37 -7.62 -14.34 3.52
C CYS A 37 -6.95 -15.42 4.38
N HIS A 38 -6.19 -16.32 3.76
CA HIS A 38 -5.42 -17.36 4.46
C HIS A 38 -4.33 -16.75 5.35
N ILE A 39 -3.50 -15.85 4.82
CA ILE A 39 -2.47 -15.13 5.62
C ILE A 39 -3.13 -14.46 6.83
N ARG A 40 -4.23 -13.72 6.60
CA ARG A 40 -4.95 -13.02 7.68
C ARG A 40 -5.43 -13.98 8.77
N SER A 41 -5.97 -15.14 8.37
CA SER A 41 -6.45 -16.16 9.30
C SER A 41 -5.32 -16.71 10.17
N ILE A 42 -4.20 -17.10 9.56
CA ILE A 42 -3.03 -17.64 10.26
C ILE A 42 -2.41 -16.60 11.20
N VAL A 43 -2.22 -15.35 10.74
CA VAL A 43 -1.70 -14.29 11.61
C VAL A 43 -2.60 -14.08 12.82
N LYS A 44 -3.93 -14.00 12.62
CA LYS A 44 -4.88 -13.86 13.74
C LYS A 44 -4.86 -15.06 14.67
N GLN A 45 -4.79 -16.29 14.13
CA GLN A 45 -4.75 -17.53 14.92
C GLN A 45 -3.51 -17.61 15.82
N TRP A 46 -2.33 -17.24 15.29
CA TRP A 46 -1.06 -17.43 15.99
C TRP A 46 -0.69 -16.26 16.90
N THR A 47 -1.17 -15.05 16.59
CA THR A 47 -0.81 -13.84 17.35
C THR A 47 -1.97 -13.20 18.10
N GLY A 48 -3.21 -13.59 17.80
CA GLY A 48 -4.41 -12.91 18.28
C GLY A 48 -4.67 -11.54 17.60
N ILE A 49 -3.75 -11.06 16.74
CA ILE A 49 -3.79 -9.72 16.16
C ILE A 49 -4.58 -9.73 14.84
N PRO A 50 -5.66 -8.95 14.74
CA PRO A 50 -6.37 -8.77 13.49
C PRO A 50 -5.58 -7.86 12.55
N VAL A 51 -5.32 -8.30 11.32
CA VAL A 51 -4.60 -7.53 10.30
C VAL A 51 -5.50 -7.20 9.11
N ARG A 52 -5.16 -6.12 8.37
CA ARG A 52 -5.74 -5.78 7.08
C ARG A 52 -4.75 -6.11 5.97
N ILE A 53 -5.24 -6.61 4.84
CA ILE A 53 -4.41 -6.99 3.70
C ILE A 53 -4.90 -6.28 2.44
N GLY A 54 -4.04 -5.45 1.87
CA GLY A 54 -4.26 -4.79 0.59
C GLY A 54 -3.36 -5.40 -0.49
N ILE A 55 -3.95 -5.94 -1.55
CA ILE A 55 -3.24 -6.58 -2.66
C ILE A 55 -3.33 -5.68 -3.89
N ALA A 56 -2.18 -5.32 -4.47
CA ALA A 56 -2.13 -4.41 -5.62
C ALA A 56 -0.82 -4.57 -6.40
N PRO A 57 -0.70 -4.00 -7.60
CA PRO A 57 0.51 -4.12 -8.44
C PRO A 57 1.78 -3.51 -7.83
N ASN A 58 1.67 -2.58 -6.89
CA ASN A 58 2.79 -1.92 -6.24
C ASN A 58 2.47 -1.47 -4.81
N LYS A 59 3.48 -0.98 -4.09
CA LYS A 59 3.38 -0.60 -2.68
C LYS A 59 2.37 0.54 -2.44
N THR A 60 2.38 1.58 -3.25
CA THR A 60 1.45 2.71 -3.11
C THR A 60 0.00 2.27 -3.27
N LEU A 61 -0.30 1.48 -4.29
CA LEU A 61 -1.66 0.96 -4.51
C LEU A 61 -2.09 -0.04 -3.43
N SER A 62 -1.17 -0.82 -2.85
CA SER A 62 -1.51 -1.71 -1.73
C SER A 62 -1.94 -0.91 -0.49
N LYS A 63 -1.32 0.24 -0.22
CA LYS A 63 -1.75 1.18 0.84
C LYS A 63 -3.10 1.85 0.51
N ILE A 64 -3.38 2.15 -0.76
CA ILE A 64 -4.72 2.59 -1.20
C ILE A 64 -5.77 1.49 -0.92
N ALA A 65 -5.45 0.21 -1.18
CA ALA A 65 -6.33 -0.90 -0.85
C ALA A 65 -6.63 -0.99 0.66
N ILE A 66 -5.64 -0.75 1.52
CA ILE A 66 -5.84 -0.68 2.99
C ILE A 66 -6.80 0.47 3.36
N ASN A 67 -6.68 1.64 2.73
CA ASN A 67 -7.60 2.76 2.95
C ASN A 67 -9.04 2.39 2.54
N GLU A 68 -9.21 1.67 1.42
CA GLU A 68 -10.52 1.16 0.98
C GLU A 68 -11.13 0.15 1.98
N ILE A 69 -10.31 -0.73 2.59
CA ILE A 69 -10.79 -1.63 3.66
C ILE A 69 -11.37 -0.81 4.81
N LYS A 70 -10.64 0.21 5.27
CA LYS A 70 -11.08 1.10 6.36
C LYS A 70 -12.38 1.83 6.00
N ARG A 71 -12.47 2.34 4.77
CA ARG A 71 -13.66 3.08 4.28
C ARG A 71 -14.89 2.19 4.15
N ARG A 72 -14.73 0.99 3.57
CA ARG A 72 -15.86 0.07 3.30
C ARG A 72 -16.24 -0.78 4.51
N ASN A 73 -15.41 -0.81 5.55
CA ASN A 73 -15.56 -1.69 6.71
C ASN A 73 -15.81 -3.16 6.29
N THR A 74 -14.97 -3.67 5.38
CA THR A 74 -15.17 -5.00 4.81
C THR A 74 -15.00 -6.10 5.87
N PRO A 75 -15.92 -7.09 5.95
CA PRO A 75 -15.85 -8.15 6.96
C PRO A 75 -14.56 -8.98 6.89
N THR A 76 -14.07 -9.24 5.68
CA THR A 76 -12.84 -10.02 5.46
C THR A 76 -11.58 -9.25 5.78
N SER A 77 -11.64 -7.91 5.81
CA SER A 77 -10.47 -7.03 5.93
C SER A 77 -9.36 -7.32 4.89
N VAL A 78 -9.75 -7.84 3.73
CA VAL A 78 -8.90 -8.10 2.57
C VAL A 78 -9.51 -7.43 1.34
N ILE A 79 -8.72 -6.65 0.60
CA ILE A 79 -9.12 -6.06 -0.69
C ILE A 79 -7.99 -6.25 -1.70
N HIS A 80 -8.36 -6.51 -2.96
CA HIS A 80 -7.43 -6.49 -4.07
C HIS A 80 -7.79 -5.40 -5.09
N LEU A 81 -6.79 -4.73 -5.62
CA LEU A 81 -6.87 -3.72 -6.68
C LEU A 81 -6.00 -4.18 -7.87
N LEU A 82 -6.52 -5.13 -8.68
CA LEU A 82 -5.75 -5.79 -9.73
C LEU A 82 -6.12 -5.31 -11.15
N ASN A 83 -7.26 -4.67 -11.31
CA ASN A 83 -7.69 -4.12 -12.60
C ASN A 83 -7.86 -2.60 -12.55
N LYS A 84 -7.76 -1.96 -13.72
CA LYS A 84 -7.82 -0.49 -13.85
C LYS A 84 -9.08 0.13 -13.25
N LYS A 85 -10.25 -0.50 -13.44
CA LYS A 85 -11.53 0.01 -12.92
C LYS A 85 -11.56 0.02 -11.39
N GLN A 86 -11.08 -1.05 -10.75
CA GLN A 86 -10.98 -1.12 -9.28
C GLN A 86 -10.02 -0.07 -8.73
N ILE A 87 -8.86 0.09 -9.38
CA ILE A 87 -7.86 1.11 -9.02
C ILE A 87 -8.49 2.51 -9.13
N GLU A 88 -9.10 2.84 -10.25
CA GLU A 88 -9.69 4.17 -10.50
C GLU A 88 -10.77 4.51 -9.45
N ILE A 89 -11.66 3.58 -9.15
CA ILE A 89 -12.69 3.76 -8.11
C ILE A 89 -12.03 4.00 -6.74
N ALA A 90 -11.02 3.23 -6.38
CA ALA A 90 -10.32 3.39 -5.11
C ALA A 90 -9.60 4.75 -5.02
N LEU A 91 -8.94 5.18 -6.11
CA LEU A 91 -8.26 6.47 -6.18
C LEU A 91 -9.24 7.65 -6.08
N GLN A 92 -10.43 7.53 -6.69
CA GLN A 92 -11.48 8.55 -6.64
C GLN A 92 -11.98 8.81 -5.21
N HIS A 93 -12.09 7.75 -4.40
CA HIS A 93 -12.56 7.84 -3.02
C HIS A 93 -11.45 8.14 -2.01
N THR A 94 -10.19 8.13 -2.42
CA THR A 94 -9.06 8.39 -1.54
C THR A 94 -8.67 9.86 -1.58
N PRO A 95 -8.84 10.63 -0.47
CA PRO A 95 -8.33 11.99 -0.38
C PRO A 95 -6.80 12.01 -0.62
N VAL A 96 -6.30 13.05 -1.28
CA VAL A 96 -4.86 13.17 -1.59
C VAL A 96 -4.00 13.15 -0.32
N SER A 97 -4.53 13.63 0.81
CA SER A 97 -3.87 13.57 2.13
C SER A 97 -3.64 12.15 2.67
N LYS A 98 -4.33 11.14 2.10
CA LYS A 98 -4.17 9.72 2.46
C LYS A 98 -3.24 8.97 1.52
N VAL A 99 -2.70 9.64 0.51
CA VAL A 99 -1.71 9.05 -0.38
C VAL A 99 -0.37 8.94 0.35
N TRP A 100 0.28 7.79 0.22
CA TRP A 100 1.58 7.54 0.85
C TRP A 100 2.61 8.56 0.38
N GLY A 101 3.32 9.20 1.32
CA GLY A 101 4.29 10.25 1.06
C GLY A 101 3.70 11.67 0.98
N VAL A 102 2.38 11.83 1.08
CA VAL A 102 1.74 13.16 1.13
C VAL A 102 1.56 13.59 2.58
N GLY A 103 2.50 14.38 3.08
CA GLY A 103 2.41 15.01 4.40
C GLY A 103 1.56 16.29 4.37
N ARG A 104 1.34 16.89 5.55
CA ARG A 104 0.46 18.06 5.74
C ARG A 104 0.75 19.21 4.76
N ARG A 105 2.01 19.67 4.67
CA ARG A 105 2.38 20.80 3.78
C ARG A 105 2.15 20.48 2.31
N LEU A 106 2.50 19.26 1.89
CA LEU A 106 2.30 18.84 0.51
C LEU A 106 0.81 18.73 0.18
N ASN A 107 -0.01 18.23 1.11
CA ASN A 107 -1.47 18.20 0.95
C ASN A 107 -2.06 19.61 0.73
N GLU A 108 -1.64 20.60 1.52
CA GLU A 108 -2.07 21.99 1.36
C GLU A 108 -1.72 22.53 -0.04
N HIS A 109 -0.48 22.32 -0.51
CA HIS A 109 -0.05 22.74 -1.85
C HIS A 109 -0.81 22.04 -2.97
N LEU A 110 -1.09 20.73 -2.83
CA LEU A 110 -1.84 19.96 -3.82
C LEU A 110 -3.30 20.44 -3.89
N ASN A 111 -3.96 20.66 -2.75
CA ASN A 111 -5.33 21.18 -2.71
C ASN A 111 -5.41 22.59 -3.33
N ASN A 112 -4.45 23.48 -3.06
CA ASN A 112 -4.38 24.80 -3.68
C ASN A 112 -4.17 24.73 -5.21
N ALA A 113 -3.61 23.62 -5.71
CA ALA A 113 -3.49 23.34 -7.14
C ALA A 113 -4.70 22.59 -7.73
N GLY A 114 -5.79 22.43 -6.97
CA GLY A 114 -7.02 21.74 -7.41
C GLY A 114 -6.91 20.21 -7.40
N ILE A 115 -5.91 19.64 -6.70
CA ILE A 115 -5.67 18.20 -6.60
C ILE A 115 -6.16 17.73 -5.22
N SER A 116 -7.37 17.21 -5.13
CA SER A 116 -8.01 16.84 -3.87
C SER A 116 -8.07 15.33 -3.63
N THR A 117 -8.03 14.52 -4.69
CA THR A 117 -8.09 13.06 -4.63
C THR A 117 -6.81 12.41 -5.16
N ALA A 118 -6.61 11.15 -4.81
CA ALA A 118 -5.53 10.34 -5.39
C ALA A 118 -5.70 10.17 -6.91
N LEU A 119 -6.95 10.18 -7.42
CA LEU A 119 -7.23 10.13 -8.84
C LEU A 119 -6.81 11.42 -9.55
N ASP A 120 -7.10 12.60 -8.96
CA ASP A 120 -6.64 13.88 -9.51
C ASP A 120 -5.12 13.89 -9.59
N LEU A 121 -4.43 13.45 -8.53
CA LEU A 121 -2.98 13.34 -8.51
C LEU A 121 -2.45 12.40 -9.59
N ALA A 122 -3.08 11.23 -9.78
CA ALA A 122 -2.71 10.26 -10.81
C ALA A 122 -2.86 10.80 -12.24
N LYS A 123 -3.78 11.74 -12.48
CA LYS A 123 -4.00 12.37 -13.79
C LYS A 123 -2.96 13.43 -14.15
N VAL A 124 -2.28 14.00 -13.18
CA VAL A 124 -1.24 15.04 -13.44
C VAL A 124 -0.01 14.41 -14.09
N SER A 125 0.55 15.07 -15.09
CA SER A 125 1.80 14.61 -15.74
C SER A 125 2.92 14.42 -14.71
N PRO A 126 3.59 13.26 -14.68
CA PRO A 126 4.71 13.00 -13.78
C PRO A 126 5.83 14.04 -13.90
N GLN A 127 6.12 14.52 -15.13
CA GLN A 127 7.13 15.54 -15.39
C GLN A 127 6.76 16.88 -14.73
N ASN A 128 5.48 17.27 -14.75
CA ASN A 128 5.01 18.49 -14.10
C ASN A 128 5.10 18.36 -12.56
N ILE A 129 4.77 17.19 -12.01
CA ILE A 129 4.92 16.91 -10.58
C ILE A 129 6.40 17.00 -10.18
N ARG A 130 7.31 16.41 -10.96
CA ARG A 130 8.76 16.47 -10.68
C ARG A 130 9.27 17.91 -10.65
N LYS A 131 8.86 18.73 -11.62
CA LYS A 131 9.28 20.15 -11.72
C LYS A 131 8.75 21.01 -10.57
N ARG A 132 7.49 20.80 -10.16
CA ARG A 132 6.81 21.66 -9.18
C ARG A 132 6.99 21.20 -7.73
N PHE A 133 7.21 19.92 -7.50
CA PHE A 133 7.26 19.32 -6.17
C PHE A 133 8.56 18.52 -5.96
N SER A 134 8.58 17.25 -6.33
CA SER A 134 9.76 16.40 -6.10
C SER A 134 9.76 15.14 -6.98
N VAL A 135 10.96 14.51 -7.10
CA VAL A 135 11.12 13.19 -7.72
C VAL A 135 10.40 12.09 -6.92
N VAL A 136 10.29 12.25 -5.60
CA VAL A 136 9.58 11.28 -4.75
C VAL A 136 8.10 11.27 -5.09
N LEU A 137 7.46 12.44 -5.18
CA LEU A 137 6.05 12.56 -5.56
C LEU A 137 5.82 12.12 -7.02
N GLU A 138 6.77 12.36 -7.93
CA GLU A 138 6.71 11.82 -9.29
C GLU A 138 6.60 10.28 -9.27
N ARG A 139 7.45 9.60 -8.49
CA ARG A 139 7.39 8.13 -8.34
C ARG A 139 6.04 7.68 -7.79
N THR A 140 5.52 8.38 -6.78
CA THR A 140 4.18 8.12 -6.23
C THR A 140 3.11 8.23 -7.33
N VAL A 141 3.14 9.28 -8.17
CA VAL A 141 2.20 9.44 -9.29
C VAL A 141 2.30 8.29 -10.28
N ARG A 142 3.50 7.83 -10.62
CA ARG A 142 3.71 6.66 -11.50
C ARG A 142 3.13 5.38 -10.87
N GLU A 143 3.34 5.19 -9.57
CA GLU A 143 2.76 4.04 -8.86
C GLU A 143 1.24 4.09 -8.79
N LEU A 144 0.63 5.26 -8.59
CA LEU A 144 -0.84 5.42 -8.66
C LEU A 144 -1.40 5.03 -10.03
N ARG A 145 -0.60 5.12 -11.10
CA ARG A 145 -0.95 4.67 -12.46
C ARG A 145 -0.71 3.17 -12.69
N GLY A 146 -0.18 2.45 -11.70
CA GLY A 146 0.12 1.02 -11.79
C GLY A 146 1.56 0.67 -12.17
N GLU A 147 2.44 1.67 -12.41
CA GLU A 147 3.87 1.42 -12.63
C GLU A 147 4.52 0.96 -11.32
N ARG A 148 5.48 0.03 -11.37
CA ARG A 148 6.28 -0.38 -10.22
C ARG A 148 7.56 0.45 -10.18
N CYS A 149 7.62 1.42 -9.27
CA CYS A 149 8.77 2.31 -9.09
C CYS A 149 9.58 2.01 -7.83
N LEU A 150 8.98 1.32 -6.87
CA LEU A 150 9.59 0.94 -5.60
C LEU A 150 9.64 -0.58 -5.51
N ASP A 151 10.84 -1.14 -5.46
CA ASP A 151 11.02 -2.57 -5.20
C ASP A 151 10.84 -2.90 -3.73
N ILE A 152 10.59 -4.19 -3.45
CA ILE A 152 10.62 -4.73 -2.10
C ILE A 152 12.09 -4.82 -1.68
N GLU A 153 12.44 -4.09 -0.62
CA GLU A 153 13.80 -4.11 -0.06
C GLU A 153 14.00 -5.40 0.75
N ASP A 154 15.00 -6.18 0.38
CA ASP A 154 15.41 -7.34 1.18
C ASP A 154 16.04 -6.85 2.49
N ASN A 155 15.62 -7.40 3.63
CA ASN A 155 16.05 -7.01 4.98
C ASN A 155 17.51 -7.37 5.31
N ILE A 156 18.43 -7.32 4.33
CA ILE A 156 19.84 -7.68 4.49
C ILE A 156 20.69 -6.50 5.00
N SER A 157 20.18 -5.29 5.06
CA SER A 157 20.93 -4.18 5.66
C SER A 157 20.65 -4.08 7.15
N SER A 158 21.65 -4.33 7.98
CA SER A 158 21.64 -4.08 9.43
C SER A 158 21.26 -2.62 9.72
N LYS A 159 19.97 -2.35 9.88
CA LYS A 159 19.48 -1.03 10.33
C LYS A 159 19.92 -0.87 11.79
N LYS A 160 20.75 0.14 12.07
CA LYS A 160 21.21 0.53 13.42
C LYS A 160 20.10 1.15 14.29
N GLN A 161 18.84 0.99 13.94
CA GLN A 161 17.68 1.45 14.72
C GLN A 161 16.61 0.35 14.75
N ILE A 162 16.25 -0.04 15.96
CA ILE A 162 15.12 -0.93 16.20
C ILE A 162 13.85 -0.06 16.14
N VAL A 163 13.19 -0.06 14.98
CA VAL A 163 11.85 0.51 14.82
C VAL A 163 10.97 -0.61 14.28
N VAL A 164 10.04 -1.06 15.09
CA VAL A 164 9.09 -2.13 14.74
C VAL A 164 7.69 -1.53 14.74
N SER A 165 6.90 -1.60 13.68
CA SER A 165 5.51 -1.15 13.68
C SER A 165 4.53 -2.16 13.00
N LEU A 166 3.53 -2.61 13.77
CA LEU A 166 2.37 -3.37 13.32
C LEU A 166 1.16 -2.44 13.34
N SER A 167 0.33 -2.40 12.30
CA SER A 167 -0.94 -1.65 12.36
C SER A 167 -1.92 -2.42 13.24
N LEU A 168 -1.79 -2.21 14.55
CA LEU A 168 -2.76 -2.66 15.53
C LEU A 168 -4.08 -1.96 15.26
N ILE A 169 -5.13 -2.74 15.04
CA ILE A 169 -6.49 -2.21 15.14
C ILE A 169 -6.71 -1.99 16.63
N HIS A 170 -6.61 -0.74 17.10
CA HIS A 170 -7.18 -0.38 18.37
C HIS A 170 -8.69 -0.58 18.29
N ILE A 171 -9.16 -1.54 19.06
CA ILE A 171 -10.57 -1.68 19.40
C ILE A 171 -10.87 -0.67 20.51
#